data_ac728546a49b9273bcd82a38bb99750d
#
_entry.id   ac728546a49b9273bcd82a38bb99750d
#
_cell.length_a   1.000
_cell.length_b   1.000
_cell.length_c   1.000
_cell.angle_alpha   90.00
_cell.angle_beta   90.00
_cell.angle_gamma   90.00
#
_symmetry.space_group_name_H-M   'P 1'
#
loop_
_entity.id
_entity.type
_entity.pdbx_description
1 polymer ?
#
loop_
_entity_poly.entity_id
_entity_poly.type
_entity_poly.pdbx_seq_one_letter_code
_entity_poly.pdbx_strand_id
1 'polypeptide(L)'
;MTVVLDHTIVPVNNREQSVEFYSRIFGFENLGEVGRFLAVRVNDSLNLDFSLSDDFRSIHYAFAMEPDEFETAFQRIQDSKIPYGDSPRTQDNMRGPGITPGAKGDGKAVYFKDPSGHVLEIKTY
;
A
#
# COMPACT_ATOMS: atom_id res chain seq x y z
N MET A 1 5.52 17.13 -17.20
CA MET A 1 4.42 16.15 -17.42
C MET A 1 3.35 16.38 -16.39
N THR A 2 2.13 16.63 -16.87
CA THR A 2 0.99 16.92 -15.97
C THR A 2 0.01 15.74 -15.84
N VAL A 3 0.26 14.63 -16.55
CA VAL A 3 -0.54 13.42 -16.42
C VAL A 3 -0.26 12.77 -15.08
N VAL A 4 -1.30 12.47 -14.33
CA VAL A 4 -1.22 11.76 -13.05
C VAL A 4 -2.17 10.58 -13.06
N LEU A 5 -1.89 9.59 -12.25
CA LEU A 5 -2.87 8.53 -11.97
C LEU A 5 -3.88 9.12 -10.99
N ASP A 6 -5.14 9.25 -11.42
CA ASP A 6 -6.18 9.96 -10.66
C ASP A 6 -6.79 9.05 -9.59
N HIS A 7 -7.24 7.88 -9.98
CA HIS A 7 -7.78 6.89 -9.06
C HIS A 7 -7.61 5.49 -9.65
N THR A 8 -7.65 4.49 -8.79
CA THR A 8 -7.63 3.10 -9.22
C THR A 8 -8.63 2.31 -8.37
N ILE A 9 -9.32 1.37 -8.99
CA ILE A 9 -10.26 0.50 -8.29
C ILE A 9 -9.48 -0.70 -7.75
N VAL A 10 -9.57 -0.91 -6.44
CA VAL A 10 -8.91 -2.01 -5.75
C VAL A 10 -9.97 -3.00 -5.29
N PRO A 11 -10.04 -4.20 -5.87
CA PRO A 11 -10.98 -5.22 -5.41
C PRO A 11 -10.54 -5.77 -4.07
N VAL A 12 -11.48 -5.87 -3.13
CA VAL A 12 -11.19 -6.29 -1.74
C VAL A 12 -12.31 -7.17 -1.21
N ASN A 13 -11.98 -7.96 -0.19
CA ASN A 13 -12.92 -8.83 0.50
C ASN A 13 -13.80 -8.06 1.49
N ASN A 14 -13.28 -6.98 2.05
CA ASN A 14 -13.95 -6.18 3.08
C ASN A 14 -13.46 -4.74 2.95
N ARG A 15 -14.35 -3.84 2.51
CA ARG A 15 -13.99 -2.45 2.22
C ARG A 15 -13.61 -1.69 3.49
N GLU A 16 -14.34 -1.88 4.56
CA GLU A 16 -14.12 -1.20 5.85
C GLU A 16 -12.76 -1.59 6.44
N GLN A 17 -12.44 -2.88 6.39
CA GLN A 17 -11.16 -3.40 6.86
C GLN A 17 -10.01 -2.84 6.03
N SER A 18 -10.20 -2.70 4.71
CA SER A 18 -9.18 -2.13 3.82
C SER A 18 -8.94 -0.65 4.13
N VAL A 19 -10.00 0.15 4.29
CA VAL A 19 -9.85 1.56 4.66
C VAL A 19 -9.10 1.70 5.98
N GLU A 20 -9.46 0.91 6.99
CA GLU A 20 -8.79 0.95 8.30
C GLU A 20 -7.30 0.60 8.15
N PHE A 21 -6.98 -0.45 7.39
CA PHE A 21 -5.61 -0.90 7.20
C PHE A 21 -4.75 0.17 6.52
N TYR A 22 -5.21 0.69 5.37
CA TYR A 22 -4.44 1.68 4.60
C TYR A 22 -4.30 3.00 5.37
N SER A 23 -5.34 3.41 6.08
CA SER A 23 -5.28 4.61 6.92
C SER A 23 -4.31 4.43 8.08
N ARG A 24 -4.31 3.27 8.72
CA ARG A 24 -3.43 2.99 9.86
C ARG A 24 -1.96 2.87 9.46
N ILE A 25 -1.67 2.19 8.36
CA ILE A 25 -0.28 1.95 7.94
C ILE A 25 0.31 3.18 7.26
N PHE A 26 -0.41 3.77 6.31
CA PHE A 26 0.11 4.87 5.49
C PHE A 26 -0.31 6.25 5.99
N GLY A 27 -1.33 6.35 6.81
CA GLY A 27 -1.90 7.63 7.20
C GLY A 27 -2.79 8.24 6.11
N PHE A 28 -3.28 7.43 5.17
CA PHE A 28 -4.17 7.94 4.12
C PHE A 28 -5.49 8.42 4.71
N GLU A 29 -6.02 9.49 4.13
CA GLU A 29 -7.29 10.07 4.56
C GLU A 29 -8.44 9.17 4.14
N ASN A 30 -9.31 8.84 5.11
CA ASN A 30 -10.55 8.13 4.85
C ASN A 30 -11.57 9.10 4.25
N LEU A 31 -11.95 8.88 2.99
CA LEU A 31 -12.91 9.73 2.28
C LEU A 31 -14.35 9.23 2.44
N GLY A 32 -14.56 8.08 3.06
CA GLY A 32 -15.88 7.48 3.18
C GLY A 32 -16.41 6.93 1.88
N GLU A 33 -17.72 6.97 1.71
CA GLU A 33 -18.36 6.48 0.50
C GLU A 33 -18.18 7.45 -0.67
N VAL A 34 -17.72 6.90 -1.80
CA VAL A 34 -17.61 7.58 -3.07
C VAL A 34 -18.32 6.70 -4.10
N GLY A 35 -19.59 7.02 -4.40
CA GLY A 35 -20.44 6.12 -5.18
C GLY A 35 -20.60 4.77 -4.45
N ARG A 36 -20.28 3.69 -5.13
CA ARG A 36 -20.33 2.33 -4.56
C ARG A 36 -19.04 1.90 -3.86
N PHE A 37 -18.05 2.77 -3.82
CA PHE A 37 -16.74 2.47 -3.24
C PHE A 37 -16.61 3.08 -1.85
N LEU A 38 -15.71 2.52 -1.05
CA LEU A 38 -15.09 3.25 0.04
C LEU A 38 -13.70 3.66 -0.43
N ALA A 39 -13.33 4.91 -0.21
CA ALA A 39 -12.10 5.46 -0.76
C ALA A 39 -11.16 6.00 0.30
N VAL A 40 -9.88 5.95 0.00
CA VAL A 40 -8.84 6.68 0.73
C VAL A 40 -8.07 7.57 -0.23
N ARG A 41 -7.56 8.68 0.30
CA ARG A 41 -6.71 9.60 -0.46
C ARG A 41 -5.25 9.29 -0.18
N VAL A 42 -4.51 8.96 -1.23
CA VAL A 42 -3.07 8.70 -1.13
C VAL A 42 -2.31 10.04 -1.08
N ASN A 43 -2.66 10.95 -1.98
CA ASN A 43 -2.08 12.30 -2.07
C ASN A 43 -3.06 13.20 -2.82
N ASP A 44 -2.64 14.41 -3.18
CA ASP A 44 -3.50 15.37 -3.87
C ASP A 44 -4.01 14.88 -5.24
N SER A 45 -3.35 13.86 -5.81
CA SER A 45 -3.65 13.41 -7.16
C SER A 45 -4.26 12.02 -7.25
N LEU A 46 -4.19 11.19 -6.19
CA LEU A 46 -4.54 9.76 -6.30
C LEU A 46 -5.44 9.32 -5.16
N ASN A 47 -6.55 8.70 -5.53
CA ASN A 47 -7.40 7.94 -4.60
C ASN A 47 -7.31 6.44 -4.89
N LEU A 48 -7.46 5.63 -3.84
CA LEU A 48 -7.76 4.20 -3.97
C LEU A 48 -9.24 4.01 -3.67
N ASP A 49 -9.96 3.41 -4.61
CA ASP A 49 -11.39 3.13 -4.50
C ASP A 49 -11.57 1.64 -4.24
N PHE A 50 -11.93 1.27 -3.00
CA PHE A 50 -12.11 -0.13 -2.64
C PHE A 50 -13.48 -0.62 -3.08
N SER A 51 -13.46 -1.69 -3.87
CA SER A 51 -14.65 -2.33 -4.44
C SER A 51 -14.80 -3.73 -3.86
N LEU A 52 -15.97 -4.04 -3.30
CA LEU A 52 -16.23 -5.37 -2.78
C LEU A 52 -16.25 -6.39 -3.93
N SER A 53 -15.44 -7.43 -3.83
CA SER A 53 -15.35 -8.50 -4.79
C SER A 53 -14.94 -9.79 -4.11
N ASP A 54 -15.43 -10.92 -4.61
CA ASP A 54 -15.03 -12.25 -4.14
C ASP A 54 -14.18 -12.99 -5.19
N ASP A 55 -13.88 -12.36 -6.31
CA ASP A 55 -13.13 -12.96 -7.41
C ASP A 55 -12.16 -11.95 -8.00
N PHE A 56 -10.90 -12.00 -7.57
CA PHE A 56 -9.86 -11.11 -8.08
C PHE A 56 -8.48 -11.73 -7.88
N ARG A 57 -7.52 -11.23 -8.66
CA ARG A 57 -6.11 -11.57 -8.49
C ARG A 57 -5.43 -10.59 -7.56
N SER A 58 -4.39 -11.07 -6.88
CA SER A 58 -3.52 -10.19 -6.10
C SER A 58 -2.87 -9.14 -7.02
N ILE A 59 -2.94 -7.89 -6.59
CA ILE A 59 -2.32 -6.75 -7.27
C ILE A 59 -1.07 -6.37 -6.49
N HIS A 60 -0.07 -5.82 -7.19
CA HIS A 60 1.13 -5.27 -6.56
C HIS A 60 1.09 -3.75 -6.68
N TYR A 61 1.07 -3.06 -5.54
CA TYR A 61 1.19 -1.61 -5.50
C TYR A 61 2.45 -1.22 -4.73
N ALA A 62 3.24 -0.33 -5.33
CA ALA A 62 4.43 0.23 -4.71
C ALA A 62 4.21 1.72 -4.44
N PHE A 63 4.45 2.14 -3.21
CA PHE A 63 4.32 3.53 -2.78
C PHE A 63 5.70 4.08 -2.47
N ALA A 64 6.14 5.06 -3.23
CA ALA A 64 7.39 5.76 -2.94
C ALA A 64 7.12 6.93 -2.00
N MET A 65 8.00 7.15 -1.06
CA MET A 65 7.83 8.17 -0.03
C MET A 65 9.19 8.69 0.43
N GLU A 66 9.17 9.79 1.15
CA GLU A 66 10.39 10.35 1.73
C GLU A 66 10.94 9.41 2.83
N PRO A 67 12.24 9.47 3.12
CA PRO A 67 12.85 8.57 4.11
C PRO A 67 12.17 8.57 5.47
N ASP A 68 11.74 9.70 5.98
CA ASP A 68 11.05 9.81 7.27
C ASP A 68 9.66 9.17 7.23
N GLU A 69 8.94 9.33 6.13
CA GLU A 69 7.65 8.68 5.93
C GLU A 69 7.81 7.16 5.83
N PHE A 70 8.86 6.71 5.16
CA PHE A 70 9.20 5.29 5.05
C PHE A 70 9.45 4.69 6.44
N GLU A 71 10.25 5.33 7.26
CA GLU A 71 10.54 4.84 8.62
C GLU A 71 9.26 4.78 9.46
N THR A 72 8.40 5.79 9.36
CA THR A 72 7.12 5.81 10.06
C THR A 72 6.21 4.66 9.62
N ALA A 73 6.08 4.46 8.32
CA ALA A 73 5.24 3.38 7.78
C ALA A 73 5.79 2.00 8.20
N PHE A 74 7.10 1.82 8.11
CA PHE A 74 7.73 0.56 8.51
C PHE A 74 7.52 0.28 10.00
N GLN A 75 7.65 1.30 10.84
CA GLN A 75 7.39 1.15 12.28
C GLN A 75 5.94 0.74 12.55
N ARG A 76 4.98 1.32 11.81
CA ARG A 76 3.56 0.95 11.94
C ARG A 76 3.29 -0.49 11.50
N ILE A 77 3.96 -0.97 10.46
CA ILE A 77 3.89 -2.36 10.03
C ILE A 77 4.37 -3.29 11.16
N GLN A 78 5.50 -2.97 11.76
CA GLN A 78 6.07 -3.76 12.85
C GLN A 78 5.20 -3.71 14.11
N ASP A 79 4.71 -2.53 14.49
CA ASP A 79 3.85 -2.36 15.65
C ASP A 79 2.51 -3.10 15.48
N SER A 80 2.01 -3.18 14.25
CA SER A 80 0.79 -3.91 13.91
C SER A 80 1.00 -5.42 13.80
N LYS A 81 2.26 -5.88 13.93
CA LYS A 81 2.65 -7.30 13.83
C LYS A 81 2.27 -7.90 12.48
N ILE A 82 2.34 -7.10 11.42
CA ILE A 82 2.10 -7.55 10.06
C ILE A 82 3.38 -8.24 9.56
N PRO A 83 3.30 -9.46 9.01
CA PRO A 83 4.45 -10.07 8.35
C PRO A 83 4.95 -9.20 7.22
N TYR A 84 6.27 -9.10 7.07
CA TYR A 84 6.91 -8.33 6.01
C TYR A 84 8.16 -9.03 5.51
N GLY A 85 8.68 -8.58 4.39
CA GLY A 85 9.86 -9.15 3.79
C GLY A 85 10.64 -8.17 2.94
N ASP A 86 11.76 -8.63 2.42
CA ASP A 86 12.76 -7.81 1.74
C ASP A 86 12.73 -7.94 0.21
N SER A 87 11.78 -8.69 -0.34
CA SER A 87 11.65 -8.83 -1.80
C SER A 87 10.19 -9.04 -2.21
N PRO A 88 9.85 -8.80 -3.48
CA PRO A 88 8.48 -9.03 -3.94
C PRO A 88 8.04 -10.49 -3.86
N ARG A 89 8.98 -11.42 -3.78
CA ARG A 89 8.68 -12.86 -3.68
C ARG A 89 8.65 -13.34 -2.24
N THR A 90 9.08 -12.52 -1.28
CA THR A 90 9.22 -12.92 0.12
C THR A 90 8.68 -11.80 1.01
N GLN A 91 7.38 -11.88 1.33
CA GLN A 91 6.70 -10.85 2.12
C GLN A 91 6.57 -11.21 3.60
N ASP A 92 7.22 -12.27 4.07
CA ASP A 92 7.01 -12.79 5.43
C ASP A 92 8.28 -13.33 6.10
N ASN A 93 9.47 -13.05 5.53
CA ASN A 93 10.73 -13.49 6.13
C ASN A 93 11.21 -12.59 7.28
N MET A 94 10.49 -11.53 7.56
CA MET A 94 10.80 -10.56 8.62
C MET A 94 12.17 -9.91 8.46
N ARG A 95 12.65 -9.81 7.22
CA ARG A 95 13.89 -9.13 6.85
C ARG A 95 13.57 -7.88 6.06
N GLY A 96 14.41 -6.88 6.19
CA GLY A 96 14.29 -5.65 5.44
C GLY A 96 14.74 -4.45 6.25
N PRO A 97 14.85 -3.29 5.60
CA PRO A 97 14.57 -3.10 4.16
C PRO A 97 15.54 -3.83 3.26
N GLY A 98 15.04 -4.27 2.11
CA GLY A 98 15.87 -4.74 1.00
C GLY A 98 16.19 -3.59 0.06
N ILE A 99 17.09 -3.83 -0.90
CA ILE A 99 17.38 -2.88 -1.99
C ILE A 99 16.85 -3.49 -3.26
N THR A 100 15.85 -2.84 -3.86
CA THR A 100 15.19 -3.37 -5.05
C THR A 100 14.95 -2.26 -6.08
N PRO A 101 14.82 -2.63 -7.37
CA PRO A 101 14.59 -1.62 -8.41
C PRO A 101 13.18 -1.05 -8.33
N GLY A 102 13.05 0.19 -8.78
CA GLY A 102 11.79 0.90 -8.91
C GLY A 102 11.87 1.89 -10.05
N ALA A 103 10.88 2.77 -10.13
CA ALA A 103 10.79 3.72 -11.25
C ALA A 103 11.99 4.66 -11.34
N LYS A 104 12.67 4.93 -10.23
CA LYS A 104 13.80 5.87 -10.18
C LYS A 104 15.13 5.17 -9.89
N GLY A 105 15.23 3.88 -10.16
CA GLY A 105 16.41 3.08 -9.89
C GLY A 105 16.25 2.26 -8.62
N ASP A 106 17.36 1.87 -8.01
CA ASP A 106 17.33 1.08 -6.78
C ASP A 106 17.00 1.95 -5.58
N GLY A 107 16.25 1.38 -4.64
CA GLY A 107 15.91 2.03 -3.39
C GLY A 107 15.59 1.01 -2.31
N LYS A 108 15.51 1.49 -1.08
CA LYS A 108 15.05 0.66 0.04
C LYS A 108 13.60 0.28 -0.17
N ALA A 109 13.25 -0.96 0.16
CA ALA A 109 11.87 -1.41 0.05
C ALA A 109 11.53 -2.43 1.13
N VAL A 110 10.27 -2.41 1.55
CA VAL A 110 9.66 -3.43 2.41
C VAL A 110 8.38 -3.89 1.74
N TYR A 111 8.16 -5.19 1.74
CA TYR A 111 7.01 -5.85 1.08
C TYR A 111 6.13 -6.50 2.14
N PHE A 112 4.82 -6.36 1.98
CA PHE A 112 3.85 -6.95 2.91
C PHE A 112 2.52 -7.11 2.20
N LYS A 113 1.58 -7.82 2.82
CA LYS A 113 0.25 -8.02 2.24
C LYS A 113 -0.79 -7.18 2.97
N ASP A 114 -1.75 -6.69 2.20
CA ASP A 114 -2.95 -6.08 2.77
C ASP A 114 -3.95 -7.17 3.21
N PRO A 115 -5.07 -6.81 3.86
CA PRO A 115 -6.04 -7.80 4.34
C PRO A 115 -6.69 -8.66 3.25
N SER A 116 -6.70 -8.18 2.01
CA SER A 116 -7.27 -8.91 0.87
C SER A 116 -6.24 -9.72 0.09
N GLY A 117 -4.96 -9.71 0.52
CA GLY A 117 -3.89 -10.48 -0.11
C GLY A 117 -3.17 -9.75 -1.24
N HIS A 118 -3.42 -8.47 -1.44
CA HIS A 118 -2.61 -7.68 -2.37
C HIS A 118 -1.20 -7.47 -1.80
N VAL A 119 -0.19 -7.50 -2.66
CA VAL A 119 1.20 -7.28 -2.25
C VAL A 119 1.49 -5.79 -2.31
N LEU A 120 1.86 -5.23 -1.18
CA LEU A 120 2.21 -3.82 -1.07
C LEU A 120 3.71 -3.68 -0.86
N GLU A 121 4.21 -2.58 -1.37
CA GLU A 121 5.62 -2.21 -1.22
C GLU A 121 5.68 -0.76 -0.76
N ILE A 122 6.44 -0.49 0.29
CA ILE A 122 6.87 0.86 0.60
C ILE A 122 8.31 1.02 0.13
N LYS A 123 8.62 2.15 -0.45
CA LYS A 123 9.92 2.39 -1.08
C LYS A 123 10.39 3.82 -0.82
N THR A 124 11.69 3.97 -0.65
CA THR A 124 12.34 5.29 -0.62
C THR A 124 13.65 5.22 -1.40
N TYR A 125 13.95 6.28 -2.12
CA TYR A 125 15.15 6.39 -2.94
C TYR A 125 16.26 7.18 -2.27
#